data_ce401f5c58b4b7d2df60d71edcc4709c
#
_entry.id   ce401f5c58b4b7d2df60d71edcc4709c
#
_cell.length_a   1.000
_cell.length_b   1.000
_cell.length_c   1.000
_cell.angle_alpha   90.00
_cell.angle_beta   90.00
_cell.angle_gamma   90.00
#
_symmetry.space_group_name_H-M   'P 1'
#
loop_
_entity.id
_entity.type
_entity.pdbx_description
1 polymer ?
#
loop_
_entity_poly.entity_id
_entity_poly.type
_entity_poly.pdbx_seq_one_letter_code
_entity_poly.pdbx_strand_id
1 'polypeptide(L)'
;MNFYDRLYAETTPARNTFLSIPLIQETVRSGGSRELYLDFLTQAYHHVKHTYPLLALASVHTTDETYQDALVEYMEEERGHEKWILNDICTFGGDAEAVRTGKPGEACQVMVGYTYYAIEYISPYSMLGSVHVLEGMSTLLADKVADAVTRTLGGDGKEGFSYLRSHGSIDIEHVAFFKTLVNGIHDPNTQDIIIEASNMFYRLYGDIFRELGTRNQGLSRAA
;
A
#
# COMPACT_ATOMS: atom_id res chain seq x y z
N MET A 1 7.99 -5.32 26.28
CA MET A 1 7.89 -4.96 24.84
C MET A 1 6.42 -4.75 24.56
N ASN A 2 6.00 -3.60 24.03
CA ASN A 2 4.61 -3.37 23.64
C ASN A 2 4.28 -4.14 22.36
N PHE A 3 3.00 -4.21 21.98
CA PHE A 3 2.60 -5.02 20.82
C PHE A 3 3.14 -4.47 19.50
N TYR A 4 3.18 -3.18 19.31
CA TYR A 4 3.75 -2.59 18.10
C TYR A 4 5.22 -2.99 17.89
N ASP A 5 6.03 -2.98 18.97
CA ASP A 5 7.45 -3.40 18.88
C ASP A 5 7.57 -4.89 18.52
N ARG A 6 6.67 -5.75 19.07
CA ARG A 6 6.58 -7.16 18.72
C ARG A 6 6.21 -7.33 17.25
N LEU A 7 5.14 -6.67 16.79
CA LEU A 7 4.70 -6.68 15.40
C LEU A 7 5.82 -6.27 14.45
N TYR A 8 6.50 -5.17 14.76
CA TYR A 8 7.60 -4.67 13.95
C TYR A 8 8.78 -5.65 13.88
N ALA A 9 9.12 -6.30 15.00
CA ALA A 9 10.20 -7.29 15.08
C ALA A 9 9.85 -8.57 14.31
N GLU A 10 8.64 -9.12 14.50
CA GLU A 10 8.22 -10.39 13.90
C GLU A 10 7.90 -10.27 12.39
N THR A 11 7.66 -9.05 11.89
CA THR A 11 7.49 -8.78 10.46
C THR A 11 8.79 -8.35 9.76
N THR A 12 9.88 -8.16 10.49
CA THR A 12 11.19 -7.72 9.93
C THR A 12 11.71 -8.63 8.80
N PRO A 13 11.64 -9.96 8.86
CA PRO A 13 12.11 -10.81 7.74
C PRO A 13 11.31 -10.59 6.45
N ALA A 14 9.98 -10.49 6.55
CA ALA A 14 9.10 -10.26 5.40
C ALA A 14 9.32 -8.85 4.82
N ARG A 15 9.46 -7.83 5.67
CA ARG A 15 9.81 -6.46 5.26
C ARG A 15 11.15 -6.40 4.54
N ASN A 16 12.18 -7.07 5.06
CA ASN A 16 13.49 -7.11 4.40
C ASN A 16 13.43 -7.80 3.04
N THR A 17 12.64 -8.88 2.93
CA THR A 17 12.39 -9.57 1.65
C THR A 17 11.69 -8.62 0.66
N PHE A 18 10.69 -7.86 1.09
CA PHE A 18 10.03 -6.84 0.29
C PHE A 18 11.03 -5.77 -0.19
N LEU A 19 11.80 -5.20 0.72
CA LEU A 19 12.78 -4.17 0.41
C LEU A 19 13.93 -4.66 -0.50
N SER A 20 14.17 -5.98 -0.55
CA SER A 20 15.18 -6.58 -1.43
C SER A 20 14.70 -6.83 -2.86
N ILE A 21 13.44 -6.55 -3.19
CA ILE A 21 12.90 -6.71 -4.54
C ILE A 21 13.70 -5.82 -5.52
N PRO A 22 14.29 -6.39 -6.60
CA PRO A 22 15.17 -5.64 -7.48
C PRO A 22 14.56 -4.36 -8.04
N LEU A 23 13.29 -4.41 -8.47
CA LEU A 23 12.59 -3.23 -8.98
C LEU A 23 12.53 -2.10 -7.95
N ILE A 24 12.24 -2.40 -6.68
CA ILE A 24 12.17 -1.39 -5.61
C ILE A 24 13.55 -0.76 -5.40
N GLN A 25 14.59 -1.58 -5.28
CA GLN A 25 15.97 -1.09 -5.09
C GLN A 25 16.44 -0.25 -6.26
N GLU A 26 16.16 -0.69 -7.48
CA GLU A 26 16.54 0.02 -8.70
C GLU A 26 15.81 1.35 -8.83
N THR A 27 14.50 1.37 -8.59
CA THR A 27 13.70 2.60 -8.66
C THR A 27 14.16 3.62 -7.63
N VAL A 28 14.40 3.23 -6.39
CA VAL A 28 14.91 4.15 -5.35
C VAL A 28 16.28 4.72 -5.71
N ARG A 29 17.17 3.91 -6.30
CA ARG A 29 18.51 4.32 -6.68
C ARG A 29 18.53 5.20 -7.94
N SER A 30 17.81 4.80 -8.97
CA SER A 30 17.99 5.28 -10.34
C SER A 30 16.74 5.91 -10.96
N GLY A 31 15.61 5.91 -10.26
CA GLY A 31 14.32 6.30 -10.81
C GLY A 31 13.72 5.22 -11.71
N GLY A 32 12.78 5.61 -12.57
CA GLY A 32 12.08 4.71 -13.47
C GLY A 32 11.63 5.40 -14.74
N SER A 33 11.26 4.62 -15.76
CA SER A 33 10.64 5.16 -16.96
C SER A 33 9.22 5.67 -16.66
N ARG A 34 8.71 6.52 -17.55
CA ARG A 34 7.32 7.01 -17.50
C ARG A 34 6.33 5.85 -17.55
N GLU A 35 6.58 4.88 -18.40
CA GLU A 35 5.73 3.68 -18.56
C GLU A 35 5.68 2.85 -17.29
N LEU A 36 6.82 2.64 -16.64
CA LEU A 36 6.88 1.94 -15.36
C LEU A 36 6.11 2.69 -14.27
N TYR A 37 6.25 4.03 -14.21
CA TYR A 37 5.54 4.83 -13.21
C TYR A 37 4.03 4.81 -13.45
N LEU A 38 3.57 4.90 -14.70
CA LEU A 38 2.16 4.77 -15.05
C LEU A 38 1.60 3.37 -14.74
N ASP A 39 2.38 2.31 -14.97
CA ASP A 39 1.95 0.95 -14.62
C ASP A 39 1.86 0.78 -13.09
N PHE A 40 2.82 1.33 -12.34
CA PHE A 40 2.74 1.39 -10.87
C PHE A 40 1.49 2.14 -10.39
N LEU A 41 1.23 3.34 -10.90
CA LEU A 41 0.04 4.12 -10.55
C LEU A 41 -1.26 3.37 -10.90
N THR A 42 -1.26 2.62 -12.00
CA THR A 42 -2.39 1.77 -12.39
C THR A 42 -2.67 0.70 -11.31
N GLN A 43 -1.63 0.00 -10.83
CA GLN A 43 -1.81 -0.97 -9.76
C GLN A 43 -2.21 -0.29 -8.44
N ALA A 44 -1.60 0.85 -8.13
CA ALA A 44 -1.94 1.64 -6.95
C ALA A 44 -3.43 2.05 -6.96
N TYR A 45 -3.94 2.59 -8.07
CA TYR A 45 -5.37 2.91 -8.21
C TYR A 45 -6.25 1.71 -7.90
N HIS A 46 -5.91 0.56 -8.45
CA HIS A 46 -6.74 -0.63 -8.34
C HIS A 46 -6.77 -1.23 -6.93
N HIS A 47 -5.74 -1.04 -6.09
CA HIS A 47 -5.85 -1.46 -4.70
C HIS A 47 -6.39 -0.34 -3.79
N VAL A 48 -5.97 0.92 -3.99
CA VAL A 48 -6.39 2.05 -3.12
C VAL A 48 -7.90 2.28 -3.19
N LYS A 49 -8.55 2.14 -4.33
CA LYS A 49 -10.02 2.23 -4.42
C LYS A 49 -10.78 1.23 -3.55
N HIS A 50 -10.09 0.19 -3.06
CA HIS A 50 -10.66 -0.80 -2.15
C HIS A 50 -10.39 -0.49 -0.68
N THR A 51 -9.54 0.50 -0.34
CA THR A 51 -9.21 0.83 1.07
C THR A 51 -10.48 1.16 1.85
N TYR A 52 -11.27 2.12 1.39
CA TYR A 52 -12.53 2.50 2.04
C TYR A 52 -13.53 1.33 2.18
N PRO A 53 -13.85 0.54 1.12
CA PRO A 53 -14.70 -0.64 1.26
C PRO A 53 -14.16 -1.70 2.21
N LEU A 54 -12.85 -1.92 2.28
CA LEU A 54 -12.24 -2.90 3.19
C LEU A 54 -12.31 -2.46 4.65
N LEU A 55 -12.08 -1.18 4.93
CA LEU A 55 -12.27 -0.59 6.27
C LEU A 55 -13.73 -0.71 6.72
N ALA A 56 -14.69 -0.39 5.83
CA ALA A 56 -16.10 -0.54 6.10
C ALA A 56 -16.48 -2.02 6.37
N LEU A 57 -15.93 -2.96 5.59
CA LEU A 57 -16.14 -4.39 5.82
C LEU A 57 -15.61 -4.82 7.20
N ALA A 58 -14.40 -4.40 7.56
CA ALA A 58 -13.83 -4.68 8.88
C ALA A 58 -14.71 -4.12 10.01
N SER A 59 -15.26 -2.90 9.82
CA SER A 59 -16.13 -2.25 10.82
C SER A 59 -17.43 -3.03 11.06
N VAL A 60 -18.04 -3.62 10.04
CA VAL A 60 -19.28 -4.41 10.23
C VAL A 60 -19.04 -5.81 10.79
N HIS A 61 -17.80 -6.31 10.72
CA HIS A 61 -17.41 -7.64 11.22
C HIS A 61 -16.83 -7.62 12.65
N THR A 62 -16.66 -6.46 13.26
CA THR A 62 -16.21 -6.33 14.65
C THR A 62 -17.31 -5.78 15.55
N THR A 63 -17.28 -6.16 16.83
CA THR A 63 -18.11 -5.59 17.90
C THR A 63 -17.26 -4.78 18.89
N ASP A 64 -15.99 -4.63 18.65
CA ASP A 64 -15.08 -3.79 19.43
C ASP A 64 -15.27 -2.33 19.05
N GLU A 65 -15.94 -1.57 19.93
CA GLU A 65 -16.27 -0.16 19.72
C GLU A 65 -15.01 0.67 19.49
N THR A 66 -13.92 0.42 20.22
CA THR A 66 -12.65 1.16 20.05
C THR A 66 -12.07 0.91 18.66
N TYR A 67 -12.13 -0.33 18.18
CA TYR A 67 -11.67 -0.64 16.83
C TYR A 67 -12.61 -0.08 15.76
N GLN A 68 -13.92 -0.09 15.98
CA GLN A 68 -14.89 0.53 15.06
C GLN A 68 -14.64 2.03 14.91
N ASP A 69 -14.42 2.75 16.02
CA ASP A 69 -14.10 4.18 16.01
C ASP A 69 -12.82 4.47 15.21
N ALA A 70 -11.79 3.66 15.41
CA ALA A 70 -10.55 3.79 14.64
C ALA A 70 -10.74 3.52 13.14
N LEU A 71 -11.58 2.54 12.77
CA LEU A 71 -11.91 2.26 11.37
C LEU A 71 -12.70 3.40 10.73
N VAL A 72 -13.56 4.09 11.49
CA VAL A 72 -14.28 5.29 11.00
C VAL A 72 -13.31 6.42 10.74
N GLU A 73 -12.35 6.68 11.63
CA GLU A 73 -11.29 7.68 11.44
C GLU A 73 -10.49 7.40 10.17
N TYR A 74 -10.00 6.16 9.99
CA TYR A 74 -9.35 5.75 8.74
C TYR A 74 -10.23 5.95 7.50
N MET A 75 -11.52 5.61 7.56
CA MET A 75 -12.43 5.80 6.43
C MET A 75 -12.61 7.26 6.04
N GLU A 76 -12.67 8.18 7.00
CA GLU A 76 -12.78 9.61 6.74
C GLU A 76 -11.53 10.14 6.04
N GLU A 77 -10.34 9.70 6.47
CA GLU A 77 -9.05 10.11 5.91
C GLU A 77 -8.80 9.51 4.53
N GLU A 78 -9.07 8.21 4.33
CA GLU A 78 -8.81 7.49 3.08
C GLU A 78 -9.79 7.81 1.94
N ARG A 79 -10.86 8.54 2.25
CA ARG A 79 -11.91 8.81 1.28
C ARG A 79 -11.44 9.68 0.12
N GLY A 80 -11.31 9.08 -1.05
CA GLY A 80 -11.02 9.80 -2.30
C GLY A 80 -9.54 9.83 -2.67
N HIS A 81 -8.66 9.15 -1.93
CA HIS A 81 -7.23 9.06 -2.26
C HIS A 81 -7.00 8.45 -3.65
N GLU A 82 -7.87 7.55 -4.12
CA GLU A 82 -7.81 7.00 -5.47
C GLU A 82 -7.88 8.07 -6.58
N LYS A 83 -8.47 9.25 -6.28
CA LYS A 83 -8.58 10.36 -7.24
C LYS A 83 -7.26 11.06 -7.48
N TRP A 84 -6.40 11.11 -6.45
CA TRP A 84 -5.04 11.66 -6.61
C TRP A 84 -4.25 10.84 -7.61
N ILE A 85 -4.40 9.51 -7.58
CA ILE A 85 -3.72 8.61 -8.51
C ILE A 85 -4.20 8.83 -9.94
N LEU A 86 -5.51 8.97 -10.17
CA LEU A 86 -6.05 9.28 -11.51
C LEU A 86 -5.55 10.63 -12.03
N ASN A 87 -5.44 11.63 -11.16
CA ASN A 87 -4.88 12.92 -11.52
C ASN A 87 -3.38 12.81 -11.90
N ASP A 88 -2.60 12.07 -11.11
CA ASP A 88 -1.18 11.83 -11.41
C ASP A 88 -1.00 11.09 -12.74
N ILE A 89 -1.86 10.09 -13.04
CA ILE A 89 -1.88 9.39 -14.34
C ILE A 89 -2.13 10.38 -15.49
N CYS A 90 -3.11 11.28 -15.36
CA CYS A 90 -3.36 12.32 -16.37
C CYS A 90 -2.14 13.23 -16.55
N THR A 91 -1.51 13.66 -15.47
CA THR A 91 -0.34 14.55 -15.51
C THR A 91 0.82 13.94 -16.31
N PHE A 92 1.02 12.63 -16.19
CA PHE A 92 2.00 11.92 -17.00
C PHE A 92 1.46 11.47 -18.38
N GLY A 93 0.29 11.99 -18.81
CA GLY A 93 -0.30 11.72 -20.12
C GLY A 93 -0.77 10.27 -20.30
N GLY A 94 -1.11 9.60 -19.21
CA GLY A 94 -1.82 8.31 -19.22
C GLY A 94 -3.32 8.51 -19.40
N ASP A 95 -4.01 7.43 -19.76
CA ASP A 95 -5.47 7.41 -19.90
C ASP A 95 -6.12 6.98 -18.58
N ALA A 96 -6.47 7.96 -17.74
CA ALA A 96 -7.09 7.70 -16.44
C ALA A 96 -8.46 6.99 -16.55
N GLU A 97 -9.21 7.23 -17.64
CA GLU A 97 -10.51 6.55 -17.86
C GLU A 97 -10.32 5.08 -18.23
N ALA A 98 -9.32 4.77 -19.05
CA ALA A 98 -8.94 3.38 -19.33
C ALA A 98 -8.48 2.66 -18.06
N VAL A 99 -7.73 3.32 -17.17
CA VAL A 99 -7.34 2.75 -15.86
C VAL A 99 -8.58 2.56 -14.98
N ARG A 100 -9.45 3.56 -14.88
CA ARG A 100 -10.65 3.52 -14.03
C ARG A 100 -11.58 2.36 -14.39
N THR A 101 -11.76 2.08 -15.66
CA THR A 101 -12.65 1.04 -16.20
C THR A 101 -11.95 -0.28 -16.50
N GLY A 102 -10.62 -0.28 -16.46
CA GLY A 102 -9.77 -1.43 -16.74
C GLY A 102 -9.67 -2.43 -15.58
N LYS A 103 -8.71 -3.32 -15.70
CA LYS A 103 -8.43 -4.36 -14.70
C LYS A 103 -7.01 -4.23 -14.17
N PRO A 104 -6.79 -4.55 -12.88
CA PRO A 104 -5.45 -4.64 -12.32
C PRO A 104 -4.68 -5.86 -12.87
N GLY A 105 -3.39 -5.89 -12.59
CA GLY A 105 -2.57 -7.08 -12.73
C GLY A 105 -3.02 -8.21 -11.80
N GLU A 106 -2.55 -9.42 -12.08
CA GLU A 106 -2.94 -10.62 -11.33
C GLU A 106 -2.53 -10.52 -9.85
N ALA A 107 -1.30 -10.08 -9.58
CA ALA A 107 -0.81 -9.90 -8.22
C ALA A 107 -1.67 -8.92 -7.40
N CYS A 108 -2.08 -7.80 -8.01
CA CYS A 108 -2.96 -6.83 -7.36
C CYS A 108 -4.36 -7.43 -7.09
N GLN A 109 -4.93 -8.19 -8.03
CA GLN A 109 -6.20 -8.89 -7.83
C GLN A 109 -6.13 -9.86 -6.65
N VAL A 110 -5.04 -10.66 -6.59
CA VAL A 110 -4.83 -11.63 -5.50
C VAL A 110 -4.70 -10.93 -4.15
N MET A 111 -3.92 -9.86 -4.08
CA MET A 111 -3.75 -9.09 -2.84
C MET A 111 -5.07 -8.53 -2.32
N VAL A 112 -5.85 -7.86 -3.18
CA VAL A 112 -7.15 -7.31 -2.82
C VAL A 112 -8.13 -8.44 -2.43
N GLY A 113 -8.19 -9.52 -3.21
CA GLY A 113 -9.04 -10.69 -2.92
C GLY A 113 -8.69 -11.34 -1.59
N TYR A 114 -7.39 -11.49 -1.28
CA TYR A 114 -6.94 -11.99 0.03
C TYR A 114 -7.41 -11.08 1.17
N THR A 115 -7.35 -9.77 1.01
CA THR A 115 -7.75 -8.84 2.08
C THR A 115 -9.24 -8.98 2.41
N TYR A 116 -10.11 -9.05 1.39
CA TYR A 116 -11.53 -9.33 1.61
C TYR A 116 -11.74 -10.67 2.32
N TYR A 117 -11.08 -11.73 1.83
CA TYR A 117 -11.16 -13.06 2.44
C TYR A 117 -10.71 -13.04 3.91
N ALA A 118 -9.58 -12.39 4.21
CA ALA A 118 -9.03 -12.37 5.55
C ALA A 118 -9.93 -11.63 6.54
N ILE A 119 -10.52 -10.51 6.15
CA ILE A 119 -11.46 -9.76 6.99
C ILE A 119 -12.72 -10.58 7.27
N GLU A 120 -13.27 -11.24 6.25
CA GLU A 120 -14.56 -11.92 6.35
C GLU A 120 -14.45 -13.30 7.00
N TYR A 121 -13.37 -14.07 6.72
CA TYR A 121 -13.27 -15.47 7.12
C TYR A 121 -12.17 -15.78 8.15
N ILE A 122 -11.26 -14.86 8.42
CA ILE A 122 -10.23 -15.03 9.45
C ILE A 122 -10.55 -14.12 10.64
N SER A 123 -10.46 -12.80 10.43
CA SER A 123 -10.76 -11.81 11.48
C SER A 123 -10.79 -10.39 10.88
N PRO A 124 -11.69 -9.50 11.34
CA PRO A 124 -11.66 -8.09 10.96
C PRO A 124 -10.33 -7.41 11.30
N TYR A 125 -9.62 -7.87 12.31
CA TYR A 125 -8.28 -7.36 12.66
C TYR A 125 -7.19 -7.65 11.62
N SER A 126 -7.44 -8.56 10.66
CA SER A 126 -6.54 -8.79 9.52
C SER A 126 -6.33 -7.51 8.68
N MET A 127 -7.30 -6.58 8.71
CA MET A 127 -7.18 -5.26 8.07
C MET A 127 -5.98 -4.47 8.61
N LEU A 128 -5.68 -4.57 9.91
CA LEU A 128 -4.53 -3.89 10.51
C LEU A 128 -3.20 -4.42 9.99
N GLY A 129 -3.16 -5.65 9.47
CA GLY A 129 -1.98 -6.18 8.78
C GLY A 129 -1.69 -5.45 7.48
N SER A 130 -2.71 -5.10 6.68
CA SER A 130 -2.54 -4.31 5.47
C SER A 130 -2.18 -2.85 5.77
N VAL A 131 -2.81 -2.25 6.77
CA VAL A 131 -2.49 -0.89 7.24
C VAL A 131 -1.02 -0.81 7.66
N HIS A 132 -0.55 -1.74 8.51
CA HIS A 132 0.85 -1.81 8.95
C HIS A 132 1.84 -1.81 7.76
N VAL A 133 1.54 -2.57 6.72
CA VAL A 133 2.46 -2.69 5.57
C VAL A 133 2.40 -1.48 4.67
N LEU A 134 1.21 -1.03 4.30
CA LEU A 134 1.05 0.07 3.34
C LEU A 134 1.57 1.39 3.90
N GLU A 135 1.14 1.78 5.10
CA GLU A 135 1.60 3.01 5.74
C GLU A 135 3.09 2.95 6.10
N GLY A 136 3.55 1.81 6.64
CA GLY A 136 4.96 1.65 6.98
C GLY A 136 5.89 1.68 5.76
N MET A 137 5.45 1.17 4.60
CA MET A 137 6.25 1.24 3.37
C MET A 137 6.14 2.59 2.70
N SER A 138 5.00 3.26 2.78
CA SER A 138 4.81 4.61 2.28
C SER A 138 5.74 5.60 3.01
N THR A 139 5.72 5.66 4.33
CA THR A 139 6.64 6.51 5.11
C THR A 139 8.12 6.24 4.84
N LEU A 140 8.47 4.99 4.51
CA LEU A 140 9.85 4.61 4.23
C LEU A 140 10.32 4.95 2.82
N LEU A 141 9.43 4.84 1.82
CA LEU A 141 9.79 4.79 0.40
C LEU A 141 9.17 5.89 -0.46
N ALA A 142 7.99 6.42 -0.15
CA ALA A 142 7.21 7.25 -1.07
C ALA A 142 8.00 8.49 -1.55
N ASP A 143 8.56 9.26 -0.64
CA ASP A 143 9.36 10.44 -1.00
C ASP A 143 10.64 10.07 -1.77
N LYS A 144 11.32 8.99 -1.38
CA LYS A 144 12.52 8.51 -2.08
C LYS A 144 12.23 8.11 -3.52
N VAL A 145 11.09 7.44 -3.73
CA VAL A 145 10.63 7.05 -5.07
C VAL A 145 10.22 8.27 -5.87
N ALA A 146 9.43 9.19 -5.29
CA ALA A 146 9.05 10.43 -5.96
C ALA A 146 10.28 11.25 -6.39
N ASP A 147 11.26 11.43 -5.50
CA ASP A 147 12.50 12.12 -5.83
C ASP A 147 13.32 11.42 -6.92
N ALA A 148 13.40 10.09 -6.85
CA ALA A 148 14.14 9.30 -7.83
C ALA A 148 13.48 9.35 -9.22
N VAL A 149 12.15 9.23 -9.29
CA VAL A 149 11.39 9.32 -10.54
C VAL A 149 11.42 10.74 -11.10
N THR A 150 11.33 11.78 -10.25
CA THR A 150 11.50 13.19 -10.69
C THR A 150 12.85 13.41 -11.37
N ARG A 151 13.94 12.84 -10.85
CA ARG A 151 15.27 12.97 -11.49
C ARG A 151 15.33 12.39 -12.89
N THR A 152 14.54 11.35 -13.18
CA THR A 152 14.53 10.70 -14.50
C THR A 152 13.51 11.28 -15.47
N LEU A 153 12.34 11.69 -14.97
CA LEU A 153 11.26 12.21 -15.81
C LEU A 153 11.25 13.73 -15.92
N GLY A 154 11.97 14.42 -15.05
CA GLY A 154 11.96 15.89 -14.95
C GLY A 154 10.75 16.41 -14.17
N GLY A 155 10.58 17.74 -14.16
CA GLY A 155 9.52 18.42 -13.43
C GLY A 155 9.96 18.95 -12.08
N ASP A 156 9.03 19.52 -11.31
CA ASP A 156 9.30 20.12 -9.99
C ASP A 156 9.12 19.12 -8.82
N GLY A 157 8.79 17.86 -9.13
CA GLY A 157 8.57 16.81 -8.15
C GLY A 157 7.27 16.93 -7.34
N LYS A 158 6.34 17.78 -7.79
CA LYS A 158 5.02 17.99 -7.17
C LYS A 158 3.90 17.53 -8.10
N GLU A 159 3.82 18.08 -9.29
CA GLU A 159 2.82 17.68 -10.27
C GLU A 159 3.03 16.25 -10.72
N GLY A 160 1.97 15.43 -10.64
CA GLY A 160 2.01 14.01 -10.96
C GLY A 160 2.56 13.10 -9.85
N PHE A 161 2.88 13.65 -8.67
CA PHE A 161 3.34 12.92 -7.50
C PHE A 161 2.45 13.13 -6.28
N SER A 162 1.21 13.58 -6.49
CA SER A 162 0.29 13.91 -5.40
C SER A 162 0.02 12.70 -4.51
N TYR A 163 -0.15 11.51 -5.09
CA TYR A 163 -0.33 10.28 -4.35
C TYR A 163 0.88 9.96 -3.44
N LEU A 164 2.08 9.93 -4.00
CA LEU A 164 3.29 9.59 -3.22
C LEU A 164 3.61 10.64 -2.16
N ARG A 165 3.51 11.93 -2.50
CA ARG A 165 3.86 13.02 -1.58
C ARG A 165 2.86 13.17 -0.44
N SER A 166 1.57 13.02 -0.71
CA SER A 166 0.54 13.08 0.33
C SER A 166 0.71 11.94 1.31
N HIS A 167 0.88 10.71 0.85
CA HIS A 167 1.10 9.58 1.73
C HIS A 167 2.42 9.67 2.51
N GLY A 168 3.50 10.15 1.89
CA GLY A 168 4.77 10.36 2.60
C GLY A 168 4.68 11.31 3.81
N SER A 169 3.76 12.26 3.81
CA SER A 169 3.55 13.23 4.90
C SER A 169 2.43 12.82 5.88
N ILE A 170 1.30 12.36 5.36
CA ILE A 170 0.11 11.98 6.16
C ILE A 170 0.41 10.71 6.97
N ASP A 171 1.10 9.73 6.39
CA ASP A 171 1.36 8.45 7.04
C ASP A 171 2.25 8.55 8.30
N ILE A 172 2.91 9.68 8.55
CA ILE A 172 3.63 9.89 9.82
C ILE A 172 2.64 9.96 10.99
N GLU A 173 1.53 10.68 10.82
CA GLU A 173 0.48 10.78 11.83
C GLU A 173 -0.31 9.47 11.92
N HIS A 174 -0.59 8.83 10.77
CA HIS A 174 -1.24 7.53 10.71
C HIS A 174 -0.43 6.44 11.43
N VAL A 175 0.89 6.39 11.24
CA VAL A 175 1.75 5.44 11.98
C VAL A 175 1.70 5.69 13.48
N ALA A 176 1.60 6.93 13.95
CA ALA A 176 1.46 7.24 15.37
C ALA A 176 0.09 6.79 15.91
N PHE A 177 -0.98 7.03 15.14
CA PHE A 177 -2.33 6.57 15.44
C PHE A 177 -2.38 5.03 15.46
N PHE A 178 -1.87 4.36 14.43
CA PHE A 178 -1.76 2.91 14.35
C PHE A 178 -1.04 2.31 15.56
N LYS A 179 0.09 2.89 15.98
CA LYS A 179 0.83 2.44 17.18
C LYS A 179 -0.04 2.49 18.43
N THR A 180 -0.81 3.55 18.60
CA THR A 180 -1.71 3.71 19.74
C THR A 180 -2.78 2.65 19.70
N LEU A 181 -3.42 2.46 18.56
CA LEU A 181 -4.48 1.48 18.36
C LEU A 181 -3.99 0.05 18.66
N VAL A 182 -2.92 -0.40 18.01
CA VAL A 182 -2.46 -1.79 18.18
C VAL A 182 -1.92 -2.06 19.59
N ASN A 183 -1.32 -1.08 20.24
CA ASN A 183 -0.86 -1.23 21.64
C ASN A 183 -2.03 -1.37 22.62
N GLY A 184 -3.25 -1.00 22.25
CA GLY A 184 -4.47 -1.28 23.01
C GLY A 184 -5.01 -2.72 22.84
N ILE A 185 -4.49 -3.46 21.88
CA ILE A 185 -4.91 -4.86 21.63
C ILE A 185 -4.12 -5.79 22.54
N HIS A 186 -4.78 -6.40 23.53
CA HIS A 186 -4.13 -7.23 24.53
C HIS A 186 -4.34 -8.74 24.33
N ASP A 187 -5.34 -9.15 23.51
CA ASP A 187 -5.58 -10.56 23.21
C ASP A 187 -4.45 -11.14 22.33
N PRO A 188 -3.71 -12.17 22.81
CA PRO A 188 -2.61 -12.75 22.07
C PRO A 188 -3.01 -13.32 20.69
N ASN A 189 -4.21 -13.91 20.59
CA ASN A 189 -4.70 -14.49 19.33
C ASN A 189 -4.91 -13.38 18.28
N THR A 190 -5.49 -12.27 18.68
CA THR A 190 -5.69 -11.10 17.81
C THR A 190 -4.34 -10.51 17.37
N GLN A 191 -3.37 -10.44 18.29
CA GLN A 191 -2.02 -10.00 17.96
C GLN A 191 -1.35 -10.92 16.93
N ASP A 192 -1.46 -12.23 17.10
CA ASP A 192 -0.90 -13.22 16.16
C ASP A 192 -1.55 -13.11 14.77
N ILE A 193 -2.88 -12.94 14.71
CA ILE A 193 -3.61 -12.70 13.46
C ILE A 193 -3.07 -11.47 12.72
N ILE A 194 -2.83 -10.36 13.43
CA ILE A 194 -2.29 -9.13 12.80
C ILE A 194 -0.88 -9.36 12.27
N ILE A 195 -0.02 -10.08 13.01
CA ILE A 195 1.34 -10.42 12.57
C ILE A 195 1.30 -11.31 11.32
N GLU A 196 0.48 -12.36 11.33
CA GLU A 196 0.33 -13.28 10.20
C GLU A 196 -0.21 -12.54 8.95
N ALA A 197 -1.24 -11.71 9.12
CA ALA A 197 -1.78 -10.89 8.04
C ALA A 197 -0.74 -9.93 7.47
N SER A 198 0.07 -9.29 8.33
CA SER A 198 1.16 -8.40 7.91
C SER A 198 2.22 -9.14 7.09
N ASN A 199 2.66 -10.30 7.55
CA ASN A 199 3.64 -11.12 6.83
C ASN A 199 3.11 -11.58 5.46
N MET A 200 1.84 -11.99 5.40
CA MET A 200 1.19 -12.33 4.14
C MET A 200 1.11 -11.10 3.23
N PHE A 201 0.74 -9.94 3.78
CA PHE A 201 0.57 -8.73 3.00
C PHE A 201 1.89 -8.21 2.43
N TYR A 202 3.01 -8.28 3.17
CA TYR A 202 4.35 -7.99 2.62
C TYR A 202 4.65 -8.85 1.39
N ARG A 203 4.28 -10.12 1.42
CA ARG A 203 4.48 -11.04 0.28
C ARG A 203 3.62 -10.61 -0.91
N LEU A 204 2.31 -10.45 -0.71
CA LEU A 204 1.36 -10.15 -1.78
C LEU A 204 1.59 -8.75 -2.38
N TYR A 205 1.87 -7.76 -1.56
CA TYR A 205 2.24 -6.43 -2.04
C TYR A 205 3.57 -6.47 -2.81
N GLY A 206 4.52 -7.26 -2.34
CA GLY A 206 5.78 -7.50 -3.06
C GLY A 206 5.60 -8.16 -4.42
N ASP A 207 4.59 -9.03 -4.57
CA ASP A 207 4.31 -9.70 -5.84
C ASP A 207 3.84 -8.73 -6.92
N ILE A 208 3.19 -7.60 -6.55
CA ILE A 208 2.89 -6.50 -7.49
C ILE A 208 4.18 -5.95 -8.08
N PHE A 209 5.19 -5.67 -7.28
CA PHE A 209 6.47 -5.14 -7.77
C PHE A 209 7.28 -6.17 -8.57
N ARG A 210 7.16 -7.46 -8.25
CA ARG A 210 7.77 -8.54 -9.05
C ARG A 210 7.11 -8.65 -10.43
N GLU A 211 5.78 -8.56 -10.47
CA GLU A 211 5.02 -8.55 -11.73
C GLU A 211 5.38 -7.34 -12.59
N LEU A 212 5.41 -6.13 -12.00
CA LEU A 212 5.84 -4.91 -12.68
C LEU A 212 7.28 -5.03 -13.21
N GLY A 213 8.20 -5.58 -12.43
CA GLY A 213 9.58 -5.81 -12.86
C GLY A 213 9.68 -6.75 -14.05
N THR A 214 8.90 -7.81 -14.08
CA THR A 214 8.86 -8.77 -15.19
C THR A 214 8.32 -8.13 -16.46
N ARG A 215 7.25 -7.34 -16.38
CA ARG A 215 6.68 -6.62 -17.53
C ARG A 215 7.66 -5.60 -18.10
N ASN A 216 8.31 -4.81 -17.23
CA ASN A 216 9.26 -3.79 -17.65
C ASN A 216 10.50 -4.39 -18.36
N GLN A 217 11.02 -5.53 -17.90
CA GLN A 217 12.11 -6.23 -18.58
C GLN A 217 11.69 -6.77 -19.95
N GLY A 218 10.43 -7.19 -20.10
CA GLY A 218 9.87 -7.60 -21.39
C GLY A 218 9.84 -6.46 -22.40
N LEU A 219 9.42 -5.27 -21.98
CA LEU A 219 9.41 -4.07 -22.82
C LEU A 219 10.81 -3.63 -23.24
N SER A 220 11.79 -3.67 -22.33
CA SER A 220 13.19 -3.30 -22.60
C SER A 220 13.90 -4.24 -23.58
N ARG A 221 13.43 -5.48 -23.75
CA ARG A 221 13.96 -6.46 -24.70
C ARG A 221 13.30 -6.40 -26.07
N ALA A 222 12.14 -5.76 -26.17
CA ALA A 222 11.35 -5.65 -27.40
C ALA A 222 11.60 -4.31 -28.15
N ALA A 223 12.28 -3.35 -27.53
CA ALA A 223 12.67 -2.07 -28.09
C ALA A 223 14.12 -2.09 -28.58
#